data_75794c53f0ec7086b4e7b6c514fd220a
#
_entry.id   75794c53f0ec7086b4e7b6c514fd220a
#
_cell.length_a   1.000
_cell.length_b   1.000
_cell.length_c   1.000
_cell.angle_alpha   90.00
_cell.angle_beta   90.00
_cell.angle_gamma   90.00
#
_symmetry.space_group_name_H-M   'P 1'
#
loop_
_entity.id
_entity.type
_entity.pdbx_description
1 polymer ?
#
loop_
_entity_poly.entity_id
_entity_poly.type
_entity_poly.pdbx_seq_one_letter_code
_entity_poly.pdbx_strand_id
1 'polypeptide(L)'
;MPSVSAGCLVTRDGPHGTEVLLVHPRGATFRRPLFGIPKGLVEDGEPIEAAAQRETFEETGLRVRIRGALGNVRQKSGKIVHAFWATVAPESTSAIDEQGRCQTPDAENDVCRFYGIEKARGLMIPAQREFLDRLEAGLRSGK
;
A
#
# COMPACT_ATOMS: atom_id res chain seq x y z
N MET A 1 20.57 13.99 -0.51
CA MET A 1 19.96 12.89 -1.29
C MET A 1 18.52 12.70 -0.85
N PRO A 2 17.57 12.58 -1.78
CA PRO A 2 16.20 12.32 -1.38
C PRO A 2 16.09 10.92 -0.79
N SER A 3 15.19 10.79 0.19
CA SER A 3 14.90 9.47 0.76
C SER A 3 14.15 8.62 -0.26
N VAL A 4 14.47 7.34 -0.31
CA VAL A 4 13.80 6.38 -1.19
C VAL A 4 13.08 5.35 -0.32
N SER A 5 11.77 5.23 -0.54
CA SER A 5 10.94 4.25 0.14
C SER A 5 10.34 3.31 -0.90
N ALA A 6 9.95 2.13 -0.46
CA ALA A 6 9.26 1.17 -1.31
C ALA A 6 8.11 0.54 -0.55
N GLY A 7 7.04 0.24 -1.26
CA GLY A 7 5.88 -0.39 -0.66
C GLY A 7 5.03 -1.08 -1.70
N CYS A 8 3.90 -1.63 -1.25
CA CYS A 8 3.01 -2.36 -2.13
C CYS A 8 1.60 -1.76 -2.09
N LEU A 9 1.00 -1.60 -3.26
CA LEU A 9 -0.42 -1.38 -3.38
C LEU A 9 -1.04 -2.77 -3.45
N VAL A 10 -1.56 -3.23 -2.31
CA VAL A 10 -2.07 -4.59 -2.16
C VAL A 10 -3.55 -4.60 -2.50
N THR A 11 -3.95 -5.49 -3.40
CA THR A 11 -5.34 -5.61 -3.79
C THR A 11 -5.91 -6.97 -3.40
N ARG A 12 -7.23 -7.00 -3.28
CA ARG A 12 -7.99 -8.25 -3.16
C ARG A 12 -9.35 -8.03 -3.80
N ASP A 13 -10.04 -9.13 -4.10
CA ASP A 13 -11.42 -9.06 -4.53
C ASP A 13 -12.29 -9.08 -3.28
N GLY A 14 -12.99 -7.99 -3.03
CA GLY A 14 -13.88 -7.86 -1.90
C GLY A 14 -15.33 -8.06 -2.30
N PRO A 15 -16.27 -7.93 -1.34
CA PRO A 15 -17.70 -8.15 -1.62
C PRO A 15 -18.27 -7.25 -2.71
N HIS A 16 -17.69 -6.10 -2.92
CA HIS A 16 -18.20 -5.10 -3.87
C HIS A 16 -17.17 -4.73 -4.94
N GLY A 17 -16.22 -5.60 -5.22
CA GLY A 17 -15.20 -5.39 -6.25
C GLY A 17 -13.82 -5.32 -5.68
N THR A 18 -12.90 -4.80 -6.49
CA THR A 18 -11.50 -4.69 -6.09
C THR A 18 -11.33 -3.71 -4.94
N GLU A 19 -10.57 -4.14 -3.93
CA GLU A 19 -10.23 -3.31 -2.79
C GLU A 19 -8.73 -3.18 -2.67
N VAL A 20 -8.28 -2.08 -2.08
CA VAL A 20 -6.86 -1.81 -1.87
C VAL A 20 -6.58 -1.58 -0.39
N LEU A 21 -5.41 -2.00 0.05
CA LEU A 21 -5.00 -1.91 1.45
C LEU A 21 -4.33 -0.58 1.71
N LEU A 22 -4.82 0.14 2.71
CA LEU A 22 -4.22 1.41 3.13
C LEU A 22 -3.93 1.38 4.62
N VAL A 23 -2.94 2.16 5.02
CA VAL A 23 -2.59 2.38 6.42
C VAL A 23 -2.71 3.86 6.74
N HIS A 24 -2.98 4.16 8.01
CA HIS A 24 -3.08 5.54 8.50
C HIS A 24 -2.01 5.73 9.57
N PRO A 25 -1.16 6.75 9.44
CA PRO A 25 -0.11 6.99 10.43
C PRO A 25 -0.70 7.32 11.81
N ARG A 26 -0.13 6.73 12.84
CA ARG A 26 -0.58 6.96 14.22
C ARG A 26 -0.40 8.43 14.57
N GLY A 27 -1.45 9.01 15.15
CA GLY A 27 -1.41 10.41 15.58
C GLY A 27 -1.71 11.42 14.48
N ALA A 28 -1.84 10.98 13.23
CA ALA A 28 -2.21 11.89 12.15
C ALA A 28 -3.70 12.24 12.24
N THR A 29 -4.06 13.42 11.72
CA THR A 29 -5.44 13.86 11.72
C THR A 29 -6.27 13.11 10.68
N PHE A 30 -7.54 12.86 10.98
CA PHE A 30 -8.48 12.31 10.00
C PHE A 30 -9.17 13.39 9.16
N ARG A 31 -8.86 14.66 9.40
CA ARG A 31 -9.45 15.77 8.64
C ARG A 31 -8.87 15.88 7.24
N ARG A 32 -7.70 15.30 6.99
CA ARG A 32 -7.03 15.35 5.69
C ARG A 32 -6.84 13.93 5.17
N PRO A 33 -6.80 13.76 3.83
CA PRO A 33 -6.46 12.44 3.28
C PRO A 33 -4.98 12.17 3.54
N LEU A 34 -4.71 11.35 4.55
CA LEU A 34 -3.36 11.01 4.98
C LEU A 34 -3.10 9.51 4.97
N PHE A 35 -4.03 8.72 4.46
CA PHE A 35 -3.82 7.29 4.29
C PHE A 35 -2.85 7.06 3.13
N GLY A 36 -2.08 5.99 3.23
CA GLY A 36 -1.14 5.64 2.18
C GLY A 36 -0.95 4.14 2.08
N ILE A 37 -0.12 3.74 1.12
CA ILE A 37 0.28 2.34 1.02
C ILE A 37 1.26 2.03 2.15
N PRO A 38 1.30 0.77 2.62
CA PRO A 38 2.36 0.34 3.54
C PRO A 38 3.71 0.46 2.82
N LYS A 39 4.66 1.15 3.44
CA LYS A 39 5.96 1.43 2.83
C LYS A 39 6.97 1.83 3.89
N GLY A 40 8.23 1.74 3.53
CA GLY A 40 9.31 2.22 4.38
C GLY A 40 10.59 2.37 3.61
N LEU A 41 11.64 2.77 4.30
CA LEU A 41 12.92 3.08 3.68
C LEU A 41 13.58 1.82 3.12
N VAL A 42 14.16 1.98 1.93
CA VAL A 42 14.98 0.95 1.30
C VAL A 42 16.34 0.96 1.99
N GLU A 43 16.80 -0.20 2.42
CA GLU A 43 18.10 -0.32 3.08
C GLU A 43 19.23 -0.43 2.06
N ASP A 44 20.45 -0.11 2.48
CA ASP A 44 21.61 -0.18 1.60
C ASP A 44 21.76 -1.59 1.05
N GLY A 45 21.89 -1.68 -0.28
CA GLY A 45 22.07 -2.96 -0.96
C GLY A 45 20.79 -3.78 -1.11
N GLU A 46 19.68 -3.32 -0.57
CA GLU A 46 18.41 -4.05 -0.65
C GLU A 46 17.72 -3.75 -1.99
N PRO A 47 17.31 -4.78 -2.74
CA PRO A 47 16.48 -4.54 -3.93
C PRO A 47 15.18 -3.86 -3.55
N ILE A 48 14.74 -2.92 -4.38
CA ILE A 48 13.53 -2.14 -4.10
C ILE A 48 12.32 -3.05 -3.92
N GLU A 49 12.20 -4.08 -4.75
CA GLU A 49 11.10 -5.04 -4.66
C GLU A 49 11.10 -5.80 -3.32
N ALA A 50 12.29 -6.20 -2.87
CA ALA A 50 12.41 -6.89 -1.57
C ALA A 50 12.05 -5.96 -0.42
N ALA A 51 12.46 -4.68 -0.50
CA ALA A 51 12.10 -3.68 0.49
C ALA A 51 10.58 -3.50 0.55
N ALA A 52 9.93 -3.47 -0.62
CA ALA A 52 8.49 -3.30 -0.67
C ALA A 52 7.76 -4.44 0.04
N GLN A 53 8.21 -5.68 -0.17
CA GLN A 53 7.60 -6.84 0.48
C GLN A 53 7.89 -6.84 1.98
N ARG A 54 9.10 -6.53 2.37
CA ARG A 54 9.50 -6.50 3.79
C ARG A 54 8.69 -5.44 4.55
N GLU A 55 8.62 -4.22 4.03
CA GLU A 55 7.91 -3.14 4.69
C GLU A 55 6.41 -3.42 4.76
N THR A 56 5.84 -4.00 3.72
CA THR A 56 4.42 -4.38 3.74
C THR A 56 4.16 -5.38 4.86
N PHE A 57 5.01 -6.39 5.01
CA PHE A 57 4.84 -7.37 6.08
C PHE A 57 5.00 -6.73 7.45
N GLU A 58 5.99 -5.86 7.62
CA GLU A 58 6.24 -5.21 8.91
C GLU A 58 5.05 -4.34 9.33
N GLU A 59 4.41 -3.66 8.38
CA GLU A 59 3.34 -2.73 8.70
C GLU A 59 1.95 -3.37 8.74
N THR A 60 1.76 -4.49 8.07
CA THR A 60 0.41 -5.08 7.95
C THR A 60 0.30 -6.51 8.47
N GLY A 61 1.42 -7.18 8.63
CA GLY A 61 1.42 -8.59 8.98
C GLY A 61 1.10 -9.52 7.82
N LEU A 62 0.92 -8.97 6.61
CA LEU A 62 0.53 -9.77 5.45
C LEU A 62 1.73 -10.08 4.57
N ARG A 63 1.85 -11.35 4.19
CA ARG A 63 2.74 -11.74 3.12
C ARG A 63 2.02 -11.53 1.81
N VAL A 64 2.73 -10.98 0.83
CA VAL A 64 2.12 -10.61 -0.45
C VAL A 64 2.95 -11.16 -1.59
N ARG A 65 2.30 -11.31 -2.74
CA ARG A 65 2.93 -11.69 -4.00
C ARG A 65 2.90 -10.51 -4.93
N ILE A 66 4.06 -10.09 -5.39
CA ILE A 66 4.17 -8.97 -6.32
C ILE A 66 3.69 -9.42 -7.69
N ARG A 67 2.82 -8.60 -8.31
CA ARG A 67 2.25 -8.86 -9.62
C ARG A 67 2.81 -7.94 -10.70
N GLY A 68 3.31 -6.78 -10.32
CA GLY A 68 3.88 -5.85 -11.29
C GLY A 68 4.37 -4.60 -10.62
N ALA A 69 5.15 -3.80 -11.37
CA ALA A 69 5.66 -2.54 -10.87
C ALA A 69 4.68 -1.41 -11.21
N LEU A 70 4.52 -0.48 -10.28
CA LEU A 70 3.71 0.71 -10.50
C LEU A 70 4.57 1.97 -10.61
N GLY A 71 5.92 1.79 -10.64
CA GLY A 71 6.82 2.92 -10.76
C GLY A 71 6.97 3.70 -9.48
N ASN A 72 7.28 4.97 -9.60
CA ASN A 72 7.50 5.80 -8.42
C ASN A 72 6.80 7.14 -8.57
N VAL A 73 6.64 7.81 -7.41
CA VAL A 73 6.14 9.17 -7.35
C VAL A 73 7.03 9.95 -6.36
N ARG A 74 7.07 11.27 -6.53
CA ARG A 74 7.75 12.15 -5.59
C ARG A 74 6.70 12.86 -4.76
N GLN A 75 6.79 12.73 -3.46
CA GLN A 75 5.91 13.44 -2.54
C GLN A 75 6.38 14.87 -2.33
N LYS A 76 5.52 15.74 -1.77
CA LYS A 76 5.86 17.15 -1.53
C LYS A 76 7.12 17.32 -0.71
N SER A 77 7.37 16.39 0.21
CA SER A 77 8.56 16.41 1.05
C SER A 77 9.87 16.15 0.30
N GLY A 78 9.77 15.78 -0.99
CA GLY A 78 10.91 15.33 -1.79
C GLY A 78 11.15 13.85 -1.72
N LYS A 79 10.47 13.14 -0.84
CA LYS A 79 10.60 11.67 -0.72
C LYS A 79 10.12 10.99 -1.99
N ILE A 80 10.91 10.04 -2.47
CA ILE A 80 10.55 9.22 -3.62
C ILE A 80 9.99 7.89 -3.10
N VAL A 81 8.80 7.51 -3.60
CA VAL A 81 8.15 6.27 -3.20
C VAL A 81 8.00 5.38 -4.42
N HIS A 82 8.58 4.17 -4.36
CA HIS A 82 8.37 3.13 -5.37
C HIS A 82 7.24 2.23 -4.90
N ALA A 83 6.38 1.84 -5.81
CA ALA A 83 5.28 0.94 -5.45
C ALA A 83 5.20 -0.23 -6.42
N PHE A 84 4.73 -1.36 -5.88
CA PHE A 84 4.46 -2.57 -6.66
C PHE A 84 3.03 -2.98 -6.40
N TRP A 85 2.35 -3.43 -7.45
CA TRP A 85 1.05 -4.05 -7.29
C TRP A 85 1.27 -5.46 -6.74
N ALA A 86 0.53 -5.79 -5.70
CA ALA A 86 0.67 -7.10 -5.05
C ALA A 86 -0.69 -7.62 -4.64
N THR A 87 -0.78 -8.94 -4.48
CA THR A 87 -1.97 -9.60 -3.95
C THR A 87 -1.58 -10.33 -2.68
N VAL A 88 -2.57 -10.60 -1.82
CA VAL A 88 -2.33 -11.28 -0.55
C VAL A 88 -1.95 -12.73 -0.83
N ALA A 89 -0.85 -13.19 -0.22
CA ALA A 89 -0.46 -14.60 -0.33
C ALA A 89 -1.50 -15.46 0.40
N PRO A 90 -1.80 -16.66 -0.12
CA PRO A 90 -2.86 -17.51 0.48
C PRO A 90 -2.68 -17.75 1.97
N GLU A 91 -1.45 -17.89 2.45
CA GLU A 91 -1.20 -18.13 3.87
C GLU A 91 -1.52 -16.95 4.77
N SER A 92 -1.70 -15.75 4.21
CA SER A 92 -2.01 -14.54 4.98
C SER A 92 -3.48 -14.15 4.93
N THR A 93 -4.32 -14.84 4.16
CA THR A 93 -5.72 -14.43 4.01
C THR A 93 -6.48 -14.48 5.33
N SER A 94 -6.14 -15.41 6.22
CA SER A 94 -6.81 -15.54 7.51
C SER A 94 -6.47 -14.40 8.48
N ALA A 95 -5.47 -13.57 8.15
CA ALA A 95 -5.11 -12.42 8.98
C ALA A 95 -5.99 -11.20 8.70
N ILE A 96 -6.91 -11.30 7.75
CA ILE A 96 -7.81 -10.22 7.39
C ILE A 96 -9.20 -10.53 7.95
N ASP A 97 -9.78 -9.63 8.73
CA ASP A 97 -11.09 -9.88 9.34
C ASP A 97 -12.24 -9.60 8.36
N GLU A 98 -13.47 -9.80 8.83
CA GLU A 98 -14.66 -9.66 8.00
C GLU A 98 -14.89 -8.23 7.52
N GLN A 99 -14.34 -7.24 8.23
CA GLN A 99 -14.44 -5.84 7.83
C GLN A 99 -13.26 -5.41 6.96
N GLY A 100 -12.38 -6.33 6.58
CA GLY A 100 -11.23 -6.02 5.75
C GLY A 100 -10.06 -5.41 6.51
N ARG A 101 -10.06 -5.51 7.83
CA ARG A 101 -8.98 -4.95 8.65
C ARG A 101 -7.90 -5.99 8.88
N CYS A 102 -6.66 -5.51 8.92
CA CYS A 102 -5.50 -6.33 9.24
C CYS A 102 -4.96 -5.89 10.60
N GLN A 103 -4.34 -6.81 11.30
CA GLN A 103 -3.64 -6.46 12.51
C GLN A 103 -2.37 -5.73 12.15
N THR A 104 -2.17 -4.53 12.71
CA THR A 104 -0.95 -3.77 12.45
C THR A 104 0.08 -4.17 13.49
N PRO A 105 1.17 -4.82 13.09
CA PRO A 105 2.18 -5.27 14.06
C PRO A 105 3.09 -4.16 14.56
N ASP A 106 3.15 -3.02 13.88
CA ASP A 106 4.05 -1.96 14.29
C ASP A 106 3.30 -0.83 14.99
N ALA A 107 4.07 0.08 15.58
CA ALA A 107 3.52 1.19 16.34
C ALA A 107 3.31 2.45 15.49
N GLU A 108 3.66 2.42 14.21
CA GLU A 108 3.63 3.60 13.36
C GLU A 108 2.26 3.91 12.78
N ASN A 109 1.41 2.89 12.66
CA ASN A 109 0.08 3.04 12.05
C ASN A 109 -1.02 2.63 13.02
N ASP A 110 -2.14 3.35 12.99
CA ASP A 110 -3.28 3.03 13.85
C ASP A 110 -4.45 2.43 13.08
N VAL A 111 -4.40 2.43 11.75
CA VAL A 111 -5.39 1.77 10.90
C VAL A 111 -4.68 1.00 9.80
N CYS A 112 -5.16 -0.20 9.54
CA CYS A 112 -4.72 -1.02 8.41
C CYS A 112 -5.95 -1.73 7.89
N ARG A 113 -6.42 -1.34 6.70
CA ARG A 113 -7.72 -1.83 6.22
C ARG A 113 -7.81 -1.76 4.71
N PHE A 114 -8.58 -2.70 4.15
CA PHE A 114 -8.94 -2.68 2.74
C PHE A 114 -10.12 -1.75 2.50
N TYR A 115 -10.06 -0.98 1.42
CA TYR A 115 -11.12 -0.06 0.99
C TYR A 115 -11.37 -0.25 -0.49
N GLY A 116 -12.61 -0.07 -0.93
CA GLY A 116 -12.90 0.00 -2.36
C GLY A 116 -12.11 1.13 -3.01
N ILE A 117 -11.84 0.99 -4.30
CA ILE A 117 -10.92 1.89 -5.01
C ILE A 117 -11.35 3.37 -4.89
N GLU A 118 -12.64 3.67 -5.04
CA GLU A 118 -13.09 5.07 -5.01
C GLU A 118 -12.96 5.67 -3.61
N LYS A 119 -13.29 4.89 -2.57
CA LYS A 119 -13.09 5.37 -1.22
C LYS A 119 -11.60 5.56 -0.92
N ALA A 120 -10.78 4.60 -1.34
CA ALA A 120 -9.34 4.69 -1.14
C ALA A 120 -8.76 5.96 -1.78
N ARG A 121 -9.20 6.28 -3.00
CA ARG A 121 -8.73 7.46 -3.70
C ARG A 121 -8.95 8.73 -2.87
N GLY A 122 -10.11 8.85 -2.24
CA GLY A 122 -10.43 9.99 -1.41
C GLY A 122 -9.66 10.05 -0.09
N LEU A 123 -9.17 8.91 0.40
CA LEU A 123 -8.43 8.84 1.65
C LEU A 123 -6.94 9.03 1.47
N MET A 124 -6.41 8.80 0.27
CA MET A 124 -4.96 8.72 0.04
C MET A 124 -4.28 10.07 -0.04
N ILE A 125 -3.03 10.09 0.40
CA ILE A 125 -2.10 11.18 0.12
C ILE A 125 -2.13 11.46 -1.38
N PRO A 126 -2.32 12.72 -1.79
CA PRO A 126 -2.53 13.04 -3.22
C PRO A 126 -1.46 12.47 -4.16
N ALA A 127 -0.18 12.55 -3.79
CA ALA A 127 0.89 12.02 -4.66
C ALA A 127 0.75 10.52 -4.88
N GLN A 128 0.22 9.78 -3.91
CA GLN A 128 0.09 8.32 -4.03
C GLN A 128 -1.14 7.89 -4.83
N ARG A 129 -2.08 8.81 -5.10
CA ARG A 129 -3.24 8.51 -5.95
C ARG A 129 -2.83 8.09 -7.34
N GLU A 130 -1.66 8.56 -7.78
CA GLU A 130 -1.11 8.16 -9.08
C GLU A 130 -0.95 6.65 -9.18
N PHE A 131 -0.64 5.98 -8.07
CA PHE A 131 -0.50 4.52 -8.08
C PHE A 131 -1.82 3.83 -8.39
N LEU A 132 -2.95 4.37 -7.88
CA LEU A 132 -4.27 3.84 -8.23
C LEU A 132 -4.57 4.02 -9.71
N ASP A 133 -4.23 5.18 -10.25
CA ASP A 133 -4.45 5.45 -11.67
C ASP A 133 -3.67 4.47 -12.54
N ARG A 134 -2.42 4.21 -12.17
CA ARG A 134 -1.57 3.27 -12.90
C ARG A 134 -2.08 1.84 -12.79
N LEU A 135 -2.57 1.47 -11.60
CA LEU A 135 -3.16 0.15 -11.40
C LEU A 135 -4.38 -0.04 -12.27
N GLU A 136 -5.30 0.93 -12.25
CA GLU A 136 -6.52 0.85 -13.05
C GLU A 136 -6.22 0.78 -14.54
N ALA A 137 -5.24 1.55 -15.01
CA ALA A 137 -4.83 1.50 -16.41
C ALA A 137 -4.31 0.11 -16.77
N GLY A 138 -3.53 -0.51 -15.89
CA GLY A 138 -3.02 -1.86 -16.10
C GLY A 138 -4.12 -2.91 -16.15
N LEU A 139 -5.09 -2.80 -15.24
CA LEU A 139 -6.23 -3.73 -15.20
C LEU A 139 -7.10 -3.60 -16.45
N ARG A 140 -7.33 -2.37 -16.92
CA ARG A 140 -8.12 -2.13 -18.14
C ARG A 140 -7.43 -2.71 -19.38
N SER A 141 -6.11 -2.76 -19.40
CA SER A 141 -5.38 -3.31 -20.53
C SER A 141 -5.29 -4.85 -20.49
N GLY A 142 -5.95 -5.47 -19.52
CA GLY A 142 -6.00 -6.93 -19.42
C GLY A 142 -4.76 -7.57 -18.82
N LYS A 143 -4.00 -6.82 -18.07
CA LYS A 143 -2.77 -7.34 -17.47
C LYS A 143 -2.92 -7.61 -16.00
#